data_c86ba292e4bf7fc59068b83a93ed5f54
#
_entry.id   c86ba292e4bf7fc59068b83a93ed5f54
#
_cell.length_a   1.000
_cell.length_b   1.000
_cell.length_c   1.000
_cell.angle_alpha   90.00
_cell.angle_beta   90.00
_cell.angle_gamma   90.00
#
_symmetry.space_group_name_H-M   'P 1'
#
loop_
_entity.id
_entity.type
_entity.pdbx_description
1 polymer ?
#
loop_
_entity_poly.entity_id
_entity_poly.type
_entity_poly.pdbx_seq_one_letter_code
_entity_poly.pdbx_strand_id
1 'polypeptide(L)'
;MIDNMVHIAHNVIIGKNSCIAAQTGISGSVTIGDNVTIGGQVGFAGHITIGENVIIAAKSGVTKNIKDNSVVAGFPAIDMKEWKKNIIRQ
;
A
#
# COMPACT_ATOMS: atom_id res chain seq x y z
N MET A 1 -3.02 -4.02 -12.83
CA MET A 1 -3.58 -5.38 -12.73
C MET A 1 -3.99 -5.70 -11.30
N ILE A 2 -5.16 -6.24 -11.14
CA ILE A 2 -5.69 -6.61 -9.83
C ILE A 2 -5.85 -8.13 -9.79
N ASP A 3 -5.18 -8.77 -8.85
CA ASP A 3 -5.18 -10.23 -8.71
C ASP A 3 -6.46 -10.73 -8.01
N ASN A 4 -6.57 -12.04 -7.87
CA ASN A 4 -7.73 -12.68 -7.24
C ASN A 4 -7.84 -12.37 -5.75
N MET A 5 -9.06 -12.38 -5.23
CA MET A 5 -9.36 -12.20 -3.81
C MET A 5 -8.90 -10.85 -3.26
N VAL A 6 -8.85 -9.84 -4.11
CA VAL A 6 -8.65 -8.46 -3.64
C VAL A 6 -10.01 -7.89 -3.24
N HIS A 7 -10.11 -7.32 -2.06
CA HIS A 7 -11.32 -6.66 -1.58
C HIS A 7 -11.17 -5.15 -1.73
N ILE A 8 -12.04 -4.56 -2.52
CA ILE A 8 -12.02 -3.12 -2.77
C ILE A 8 -13.36 -2.54 -2.31
N ALA A 9 -13.32 -1.71 -1.29
CA ALA A 9 -14.52 -1.05 -0.76
C ALA A 9 -14.97 0.08 -1.68
N HIS A 10 -16.06 0.76 -1.30
CA HIS A 10 -16.63 1.83 -2.11
C HIS A 10 -15.71 3.05 -2.20
N ASN A 11 -15.86 3.81 -3.29
CA ASN A 11 -15.14 5.08 -3.52
C ASN A 11 -13.61 4.94 -3.54
N VAL A 12 -13.10 3.79 -3.96
CA VAL A 12 -11.67 3.59 -4.16
C VAL A 12 -11.30 4.00 -5.58
N ILE A 13 -10.24 4.79 -5.71
CA ILE A 13 -9.69 5.22 -6.99
C ILE A 13 -8.32 4.58 -7.15
N ILE A 14 -8.11 3.88 -8.26
CA ILE A 14 -6.84 3.22 -8.56
C ILE A 14 -6.29 3.78 -9.86
N GLY A 15 -5.09 4.32 -9.81
CA GLY A 15 -4.44 4.93 -10.96
C GLY A 15 -3.96 3.93 -12.01
N LYS A 16 -3.38 4.47 -13.09
CA LYS A 16 -2.94 3.68 -14.25
C LYS A 16 -1.73 2.83 -13.91
N ASN A 17 -1.67 1.64 -14.50
CA ASN A 17 -0.52 0.74 -14.38
C ASN A 17 -0.19 0.33 -12.95
N SER A 18 -1.16 0.39 -12.06
CA SER A 18 -0.97 -0.09 -10.70
C SER A 18 -1.27 -1.58 -10.62
N CYS A 19 -0.50 -2.29 -9.79
CA CYS A 19 -0.62 -3.73 -9.59
C CYS A 19 -0.96 -4.02 -8.14
N ILE A 20 -2.03 -4.79 -7.92
CA ILE A 20 -2.47 -5.17 -6.58
C ILE A 20 -2.46 -6.69 -6.52
N ALA A 21 -1.60 -7.24 -5.66
CA ALA A 21 -1.48 -8.68 -5.51
C ALA A 21 -2.59 -9.26 -4.63
N ALA A 22 -2.69 -10.59 -4.65
CA ALA A 22 -3.80 -11.32 -4.05
C ALA A 22 -3.99 -11.03 -2.55
N GLN A 23 -5.24 -11.11 -2.10
CA GLN A 23 -5.64 -11.00 -0.69
C GLN A 23 -5.35 -9.63 -0.07
N THR A 24 -5.21 -8.59 -0.88
CA THR A 24 -5.09 -7.22 -0.40
C THR A 24 -6.48 -6.66 -0.14
N GLY A 25 -6.65 -5.95 0.97
CA GLY A 25 -7.91 -5.30 1.35
C GLY A 25 -7.76 -3.79 1.32
N ILE A 26 -8.61 -3.10 0.55
CA ILE A 26 -8.60 -1.65 0.44
C ILE A 26 -9.90 -1.10 1.01
N SER A 27 -9.80 -0.38 2.11
CA SER A 27 -10.95 0.24 2.78
C SER A 27 -11.50 1.41 1.96
N GLY A 28 -12.68 1.90 2.35
CA GLY A 28 -13.38 2.92 1.58
C GLY A 28 -12.64 4.24 1.43
N SER A 29 -12.85 4.89 0.30
CA SER A 29 -12.32 6.23 -0.01
C SER A 29 -10.80 6.32 -0.02
N VAL A 30 -10.12 5.24 -0.38
CA VAL A 30 -8.66 5.23 -0.60
C VAL A 30 -8.38 5.64 -2.04
N THR A 31 -7.42 6.52 -2.24
CA THR A 31 -6.93 6.92 -3.57
C THR A 31 -5.53 6.38 -3.76
N ILE A 32 -5.33 5.59 -4.81
CA ILE A 32 -4.03 5.02 -5.18
C ILE A 32 -3.59 5.67 -6.48
N GLY A 33 -2.39 6.23 -6.48
CA GLY A 33 -1.84 6.91 -7.64
C GLY A 33 -1.42 5.96 -8.77
N ASP A 34 -0.72 6.50 -9.77
CA ASP A 34 -0.25 5.73 -10.91
C ASP A 34 1.02 4.94 -10.57
N ASN A 35 1.19 3.80 -11.23
CA ASN A 35 2.41 2.97 -11.12
C ASN A 35 2.71 2.52 -9.70
N VAL A 36 1.68 2.21 -8.93
CA VAL A 36 1.82 1.69 -7.56
C VAL A 36 1.86 0.18 -7.60
N THR A 37 2.81 -0.41 -6.88
CA THR A 37 2.93 -1.86 -6.75
C THR A 37 2.60 -2.25 -5.32
N ILE A 38 1.58 -3.07 -5.14
CA ILE A 38 1.10 -3.51 -3.82
C ILE A 38 1.29 -5.01 -3.73
N GLY A 39 2.11 -5.45 -2.78
CA GLY A 39 2.33 -6.86 -2.50
C GLY A 39 1.10 -7.54 -1.93
N GLY A 40 1.13 -8.87 -1.82
CA GLY A 40 -0.01 -9.64 -1.32
C GLY A 40 -0.30 -9.39 0.16
N GLN A 41 -1.55 -9.57 0.55
CA GLN A 41 -2.00 -9.49 1.93
C GLN A 41 -1.73 -8.14 2.61
N VAL A 42 -1.81 -7.06 1.84
CA VAL A 42 -1.68 -5.69 2.36
C VAL A 42 -3.06 -5.18 2.77
N GLY A 43 -3.13 -4.50 3.90
CA GLY A 43 -4.36 -3.84 4.36
C GLY A 43 -4.21 -2.32 4.33
N PHE A 44 -5.28 -1.63 3.97
CA PHE A 44 -5.31 -0.16 3.93
C PHE A 44 -6.40 0.36 4.84
N ALA A 45 -6.07 1.32 5.69
CA ALA A 45 -7.07 2.09 6.42
C ALA A 45 -7.85 2.98 5.44
N GLY A 46 -9.08 3.38 5.82
CA GLY A 46 -9.90 4.22 4.97
C GLY A 46 -9.41 5.66 4.87
N HIS A 47 -9.87 6.37 3.82
CA HIS A 47 -9.65 7.80 3.63
C HIS A 47 -8.17 8.23 3.54
N ILE A 48 -7.32 7.38 2.96
CA ILE A 48 -5.91 7.71 2.75
C ILE A 48 -5.57 7.81 1.27
N THR A 49 -4.47 8.51 0.99
CA THR A 49 -3.98 8.71 -0.38
C THR A 49 -2.58 8.14 -0.50
N ILE A 50 -2.41 7.29 -1.52
CA ILE A 50 -1.12 6.70 -1.87
C ILE A 50 -0.62 7.44 -3.13
N GLY A 51 0.56 7.99 -3.05
CA GLY A 51 1.15 8.74 -4.17
C GLY A 51 1.51 7.87 -5.36
N GLU A 52 2.19 8.47 -6.34
CA GLU A 52 2.63 7.78 -7.54
C GLU A 52 3.94 7.04 -7.32
N ASN A 53 4.17 5.98 -8.07
CA ASN A 53 5.42 5.20 -8.05
C ASN A 53 5.77 4.67 -6.66
N VAL A 54 4.76 4.27 -5.90
CA VAL A 54 4.93 3.72 -4.56
C VAL A 54 5.01 2.21 -4.62
N ILE A 55 5.89 1.62 -3.82
CA ILE A 55 5.99 0.18 -3.65
C ILE A 55 5.65 -0.15 -2.21
N ILE A 56 4.67 -1.05 -2.03
CA ILE A 56 4.22 -1.48 -0.71
C ILE A 56 4.53 -2.97 -0.58
N ALA A 57 5.38 -3.33 0.39
CA ALA A 57 5.79 -4.71 0.59
C ALA A 57 4.61 -5.58 1.05
N ALA A 58 4.67 -6.86 0.72
CA ALA A 58 3.65 -7.82 1.13
C ALA A 58 3.44 -7.83 2.65
N LYS A 59 2.20 -8.08 3.07
CA LYS A 59 1.80 -8.17 4.48
C LYS A 59 1.96 -6.87 5.26
N SER A 60 2.03 -5.74 4.57
CA SER A 60 2.09 -4.42 5.22
C SER A 60 0.70 -3.94 5.64
N GLY A 61 0.66 -3.07 6.64
CA GLY A 61 -0.57 -2.39 7.04
C GLY A 61 -0.42 -0.89 6.86
N VAL A 62 -1.15 -0.32 5.91
CA VAL A 62 -1.04 1.10 5.58
C VAL A 62 -2.09 1.88 6.35
N THR A 63 -1.65 2.76 7.25
CA THR A 63 -2.53 3.48 8.16
C THR A 63 -2.58 4.99 7.92
N LYS A 64 -1.75 5.51 7.03
CA LYS A 64 -1.70 6.94 6.72
C LYS A 64 -1.25 7.17 5.28
N ASN A 65 -1.37 8.40 4.80
CA ASN A 65 -0.95 8.76 3.45
C ASN A 65 0.51 8.42 3.18
N ILE A 66 0.78 8.03 1.94
CA ILE A 66 2.14 7.71 1.49
C ILE A 66 2.49 8.66 0.34
N LYS A 67 3.62 9.33 0.46
CA LYS A 67 4.07 10.27 -0.57
C LYS A 67 4.65 9.55 -1.79
N ASP A 68 4.74 10.28 -2.91
CA ASP A 68 5.26 9.75 -4.17
C ASP A 68 6.66 9.15 -4.00
N ASN A 69 6.94 8.13 -4.80
CA ASN A 69 8.26 7.50 -4.91
C ASN A 69 8.75 6.86 -3.61
N SER A 70 7.83 6.46 -2.73
CA SER A 70 8.16 5.80 -1.46
C SER A 70 8.18 4.29 -1.61
N VAL A 71 9.02 3.64 -0.83
CA VAL A 71 9.00 2.18 -0.63
C VAL A 71 8.72 1.94 0.85
N VAL A 72 7.61 1.27 1.16
CA VAL A 72 7.15 1.11 2.54
C VAL A 72 6.95 -0.35 2.89
N ALA A 73 7.07 -0.66 4.18
CA ALA A 73 6.90 -2.00 4.70
C ALA A 73 6.46 -1.97 6.16
N GLY A 74 5.91 -3.07 6.63
CA GLY A 74 5.58 -3.28 8.04
C GLY A 74 4.15 -2.91 8.41
N PHE A 75 3.86 -3.02 9.69
CA PHE A 75 2.58 -2.62 10.28
C PHE A 75 2.84 -1.85 11.59
N PRO A 76 2.54 -0.55 11.66
CA PRO A 76 2.11 0.29 10.54
C PRO A 76 3.22 0.42 9.48
N ALA A 77 2.82 0.58 8.23
CA ALA A 77 3.79 0.69 7.14
C ALA A 77 4.61 1.97 7.26
N ILE A 78 5.92 1.80 7.23
CA ILE A 78 6.89 2.89 7.32
C ILE A 78 7.86 2.80 6.15
N ASP A 79 8.60 3.87 5.90
CA ASP A 79 9.62 3.88 4.88
C ASP A 79 10.61 2.72 5.12
N MET A 80 11.01 2.04 4.05
CA MET A 80 11.86 0.86 4.12
C MET A 80 13.19 1.15 4.84
N LYS A 81 13.69 2.34 4.72
CA LYS A 81 14.91 2.77 5.38
C LYS A 81 14.75 2.78 6.89
N GLU A 82 13.63 3.33 7.39
CA GLU A 82 13.31 3.33 8.82
C GLU A 82 13.05 1.93 9.34
N TRP A 83 12.36 1.11 8.56
CA TRP A 83 12.07 -0.28 8.92
C TRP A 83 13.36 -1.06 9.13
N LYS A 84 14.34 -0.93 8.25
CA LYS A 84 15.66 -1.58 8.39
C LYS A 84 16.40 -1.09 9.64
N LYS A 85 16.35 0.20 9.93
CA LYS A 85 16.96 0.75 11.15
C LYS A 85 16.36 0.15 12.41
N ASN A 86 15.04 0.02 12.47
CA ASN A 86 14.35 -0.56 13.62
C ASN A 86 14.74 -2.01 13.85
N ILE A 87 14.90 -2.79 12.80
CA ILE A 87 15.35 -4.17 12.90
C ILE A 87 16.79 -4.28 13.42
N ILE A 88 17.67 -3.44 12.90
CA ILE A 88 19.09 -3.45 13.31
C ILE A 88 19.27 -3.06 14.76
N ARG A 89 18.41 -2.20 15.29
CA ARG A 89 18.50 -1.73 16.68
C ARG A 89 17.99 -2.75 17.70
N GLN A 90 17.28 -3.75 17.26
CA GLN A 90 16.81 -4.82 18.13
C GLN A 90 17.92 -5.85 18.37
#